data_702db15d1150068b2aceb0b55cc6a10c
#
_entry.id   702db15d1150068b2aceb0b55cc6a10c
#
_cell.length_a   1.000
_cell.length_b   1.000
_cell.length_c   1.000
_cell.angle_alpha   90.00
_cell.angle_beta   90.00
_cell.angle_gamma   90.00
#
_symmetry.space_group_name_H-M   'P 1'
#
loop_
_entity.id
_entity.type
_entity.pdbx_description
1 polymer ?
#
loop_
_entity_poly.entity_id
_entity_poly.type
_entity_poly.pdbx_seq_one_letter_code
_entity_poly.pdbx_strand_id
1 'polypeptide(L)' 'MITIYDNKKVKKQNGTIKFLVELRGLADDPKPTTIENGIVENGSTFIEIDTGKVYMYDLDSETWMEV' A
#
# COMPACT_ATOMS: atom_id res chain seq x y z
N MET A 1 8.02 9.85 -6.87
CA MET A 1 7.46 10.27 -5.58
C MET A 1 6.12 9.61 -5.37
N ILE A 2 5.92 9.03 -4.19
CA ILE A 2 4.68 8.34 -3.87
C ILE A 2 3.68 9.32 -3.30
N THR A 3 2.45 9.28 -3.81
CA THR A 3 1.34 10.08 -3.29
C THR A 3 0.31 9.15 -2.66
N ILE A 4 -0.12 9.49 -1.46
CA ILE A 4 -1.22 8.77 -0.81
C ILE A 4 -2.53 9.40 -1.29
N TYR A 5 -3.30 8.62 -2.05
CA TYR A 5 -4.54 9.11 -2.61
C TYR A 5 -5.71 8.92 -1.66
N ASP A 6 -5.71 7.79 -0.96
CA ASP A 6 -6.69 7.49 0.08
C ASP A 6 -6.01 6.68 1.16
N ASN A 7 -6.42 6.90 2.40
CA ASN A 7 -5.81 6.23 3.55
C ASN A 7 -6.89 6.03 4.61
N LYS A 8 -7.31 4.78 4.79
CA LYS A 8 -8.32 4.44 5.78
C LYS A 8 -7.71 3.57 6.87
N LYS A 9 -7.88 4.00 8.10
CA LYS A 9 -7.54 3.18 9.25
C LYS A 9 -8.61 2.09 9.38
N VAL A 10 -8.24 0.88 9.04
CA VAL A 10 -9.20 -0.23 8.91
C VAL A 10 -9.29 -1.02 10.19
N LYS A 11 -8.17 -1.21 10.90
CA LYS A 11 -8.14 -2.15 11.99
C LYS A 11 -7.04 -1.78 12.97
N LYS A 12 -7.32 -1.92 14.27
CA LYS A 12 -6.31 -1.86 15.31
C LYS A 12 -6.40 -3.13 16.11
N GLN A 13 -5.32 -3.91 16.14
CA GLN A 13 -5.27 -5.17 16.84
C GLN A 13 -3.93 -5.31 17.56
N ASN A 14 -3.97 -5.55 18.87
CA ASN A 14 -2.77 -5.72 19.68
C ASN A 14 -1.78 -4.56 19.53
N GLY A 15 -2.31 -3.34 19.43
CA GLY A 15 -1.49 -2.15 19.26
C GLY A 15 -1.03 -1.88 17.85
N THR A 16 -1.30 -2.77 16.91
CA THR A 16 -0.94 -2.59 15.50
C THR A 16 -2.10 -1.94 14.76
N ILE A 17 -1.79 -0.86 14.02
CA ILE A 17 -2.76 -0.17 13.19
C ILE A 17 -2.54 -0.61 11.75
N LYS A 18 -3.62 -1.00 11.07
CA LYS A 18 -3.58 -1.37 9.67
C LYS A 18 -4.31 -0.32 8.85
N PHE A 19 -3.69 0.12 7.76
CA PHE A 19 -4.24 1.13 6.88
C PHE A 19 -4.49 0.55 5.49
N LEU A 20 -5.72 0.66 5.02
CA LEU A 20 -6.04 0.37 3.63
C LEU A 20 -5.75 1.63 2.82
N VAL A 21 -4.77 1.56 1.94
CA VAL A 21 -4.29 2.74 1.22
C VAL A 21 -4.42 2.58 -0.28
N GLU A 22 -4.63 3.70 -0.95
CA GLU A 22 -4.51 3.80 -2.40
C GLU A 22 -3.33 4.71 -2.67
N LEU A 23 -2.31 4.16 -3.32
CA LEU A 23 -1.07 4.88 -3.58
C LEU A 23 -0.87 5.08 -5.07
N ARG A 24 -0.18 6.15 -5.40
CA ARG A 24 0.23 6.47 -6.77
C ARG A 24 1.72 6.79 -6.74
N GLY A 25 2.45 6.29 -7.72
CA GLY A 25 3.87 6.59 -7.82
C GLY A 25 4.43 6.13 -9.14
N LEU A 26 5.76 6.08 -9.23
CA LEU A 26 6.47 5.64 -10.42
C LEU A 26 6.99 4.22 -10.21
N ALA A 27 7.37 3.57 -11.33
CA ALA A 27 7.92 2.21 -11.25
C ALA A 27 9.17 2.14 -10.37
N ASP A 28 9.97 3.20 -10.36
CA ASP A 28 11.21 3.25 -9.57
C ASP A 28 10.95 3.56 -8.10
N ASP A 29 9.76 3.97 -7.73
CA ASP A 29 9.47 4.28 -6.33
C ASP A 29 9.34 2.98 -5.53
N PRO A 30 10.03 2.86 -4.39
CA PRO A 30 9.86 1.69 -3.54
C PRO A 30 8.44 1.64 -2.97
N LYS A 31 7.78 0.50 -3.12
CA LYS A 31 6.42 0.33 -2.62
C LYS A 31 6.47 0.03 -1.13
N PRO A 32 5.81 0.84 -0.29
CA PRO A 32 5.94 0.72 1.17
C PRO A 32 5.17 -0.48 1.71
N THR A 33 5.68 -1.06 2.80
CA THR A 33 4.97 -2.08 3.57
C THR A 33 4.47 -1.52 4.90
N THR A 34 4.95 -0.33 5.26
CA THR A 34 4.50 0.39 6.44
C THR A 34 4.08 1.79 6.03
N ILE A 35 3.17 2.38 6.80
CA ILE A 35 2.71 3.73 6.53
C ILE A 35 2.37 4.39 7.86
N GLU A 36 2.82 5.65 8.05
CA GLU A 36 2.65 6.37 9.29
C GLU A 36 3.14 5.53 10.47
N ASN A 37 2.28 5.24 11.44
CA ASN A 37 2.64 4.43 12.61
C ASN A 37 2.03 3.03 12.55
N GLY A 38 1.73 2.54 11.36
CA GLY A 38 1.10 1.25 11.17
C GLY A 38 1.62 0.51 9.97
N ILE A 39 0.91 -0.52 9.57
CA ILE A 39 1.27 -1.34 8.43
C ILE A 39 0.22 -1.23 7.33
N VAL A 40 0.62 -1.56 6.12
CA VAL A 40 -0.29 -1.57 4.96
C VAL A 40 -1.20 -2.78 5.08
N GLU A 41 -2.51 -2.56 4.94
CA GLU A 41 -3.48 -3.63 5.01
C GLU A 41 -3.55 -4.42 3.71
N ASN A 42 -3.98 -5.66 3.82
CA ASN A 42 -4.20 -6.53 2.67
C ASN A 42 -5.22 -5.91 1.72
N GLY A 43 -4.91 -5.93 0.43
CA GLY A 43 -5.80 -5.36 -0.59
C GLY A 43 -5.56 -3.89 -0.89
N SER A 44 -4.58 -3.26 -0.24
CA SER A 44 -4.17 -1.91 -0.62
C SER A 44 -3.67 -1.89 -2.06
N THR A 45 -3.80 -0.75 -2.73
CA THR A 45 -3.46 -0.65 -4.14
C THR A 45 -2.34 0.37 -4.38
N PHE A 46 -1.54 0.10 -5.41
CA PHE A 46 -0.50 1.00 -5.89
C PHE A 46 -0.58 1.06 -7.40
N ILE A 47 -0.72 2.26 -7.93
CA ILE A 47 -0.76 2.45 -9.39
C ILE A 47 0.52 3.14 -9.82
N GLU A 48 1.23 2.52 -10.76
CA GLU A 48 2.42 3.12 -11.38
C GLU A 48 1.95 4.04 -12.50
N ILE A 49 2.17 5.34 -12.30
CA ILE A 49 1.66 6.35 -13.22
C ILE A 49 2.36 6.26 -14.58
N ASP A 50 3.65 5.95 -14.58
CA ASP A 50 4.47 5.91 -15.78
C ASP A 50 4.26 4.65 -16.62
N THR A 51 3.90 3.54 -16.01
CA THR A 51 3.72 2.26 -16.71
C THR A 51 2.26 1.87 -16.85
N GLY A 52 1.38 2.42 -16.04
CA GLY A 52 -0.03 2.03 -15.98
C GLY A 52 -0.28 0.72 -15.26
N LYS A 53 0.74 0.14 -14.64
CA LYS A 53 0.57 -1.12 -13.91
C LYS A 53 -0.08 -0.87 -12.54
N VAL A 54 -0.92 -1.83 -12.14
CA VAL A 54 -1.62 -1.77 -10.86
C VAL A 54 -1.17 -2.95 -10.02
N TYR A 55 -0.90 -2.67 -8.74
CA TYR A 55 -0.47 -3.68 -7.79
C TYR A 55 -1.43 -3.71 -6.60
N MET A 56 -1.61 -4.88 -6.03
CA MET A 56 -2.34 -5.05 -4.77
C MET A 56 -1.41 -5.66 -3.75
N TYR A 57 -1.56 -5.25 -2.50
CA TYR A 57 -0.71 -5.72 -1.43
C TYR A 57 -1.23 -7.03 -0.84
N ASP A 58 -0.36 -8.02 -0.77
CA ASP A 58 -0.62 -9.29 -0.08
C ASP A 58 0.08 -9.24 1.27
N LEU A 59 -0.71 -9.12 2.33
CA LEU A 59 -0.17 -8.96 3.68
C LEU A 59 0.51 -10.24 4.17
N ASP A 60 0.01 -11.40 3.79
CA ASP A 60 0.59 -12.66 4.25
C ASP A 60 2.04 -12.82 3.81
N SER A 61 2.34 -12.46 2.57
CA SER A 61 3.71 -12.53 2.04
C SER A 61 4.45 -11.19 2.16
N GLU A 62 3.76 -10.13 2.59
CA GLU A 62 4.28 -8.77 2.66
C GLU A 62 4.87 -8.33 1.33
N THR A 63 4.15 -8.62 0.25
CA THR A 63 4.60 -8.37 -1.12
C THR A 63 3.52 -7.68 -1.92
N TRP A 64 3.92 -6.72 -2.74
CA TRP A 64 3.04 -6.10 -3.72
C TRP A 64 3.00 -6.98 -4.96
N MET A 65 1.81 -7.39 -5.36
CA MET A 65 1.62 -8.30 -6.50
C MET A 65 0.93 -7.57 -7.63
N GLU A 66 1.44 -7.74 -8.84
CA GLU A 66 0.83 -7.13 -10.02
C GLU A 66 -0.52 -7.78 -10.31
N VAL A 67 -1.51 -6.93 -10.55
CA VAL A 67 -2.86 -7.40 -10.88
C VAL A 67 -2.96 -7.81 -12.33
#